data_31eafc5b39b35630eda66a49f3b59a97
#
_entry.id   31eafc5b39b35630eda66a49f3b59a97
#
_cell.length_a   1.000
_cell.length_b   1.000
_cell.length_c   1.000
_cell.angle_alpha   90.00
_cell.angle_beta   90.00
_cell.angle_gamma   90.00
#
_symmetry.space_group_name_H-M   'P 1'
#
loop_
_entity.id
_entity.type
_entity.pdbx_description
1 polymer ?
#
loop_
_entity_poly.entity_id
_entity_poly.type
_entity_poly.pdbx_seq_one_letter_code
_entity_poly.pdbx_strand_id
1 'polypeptide(L)'
;MSRIGKKPVPIGAAKVSVSDGLVKIEGPKGKLELRVHPAMNVKLDSDKKELVVTRPDDERQNKALHGLTRSLLSNMVEGVVNGYRKSLEIQGVGYKADIKGQTLTLTVGYANAIALPIPTGVQVTMEGATKIHVAGPDKQLVGQFASDVRRVRKPEPYKGKGVRYLGEVVKIKPGKAFAGTGAATK
;
A
#
# COMPACT_ATOMS: atom_id res chain seq x y z
N MET A 1 -22.88 14.18 4.33
CA MET A 1 -21.66 15.02 4.46
C MET A 1 -20.49 14.17 4.89
N SER A 2 -19.31 14.30 4.26
CA SER A 2 -18.11 13.58 4.71
C SER A 2 -17.65 14.12 6.06
N ARG A 3 -17.78 13.33 7.11
CA ARG A 3 -17.28 13.68 8.46
C ARG A 3 -15.75 13.64 8.53
N ILE A 4 -15.10 12.94 7.57
CA ILE A 4 -13.66 12.73 7.53
C ILE A 4 -12.90 14.02 7.20
N GLY A 5 -13.35 14.80 6.23
CA GLY A 5 -12.67 16.04 5.82
C GLY A 5 -12.60 17.10 6.92
N LYS A 6 -13.57 17.15 7.83
CA LYS A 6 -13.62 18.11 8.93
C LYS A 6 -12.70 17.77 10.11
N LYS A 7 -12.19 16.54 10.19
CA LYS A 7 -11.29 16.15 11.29
C LYS A 7 -9.88 16.69 11.01
N PRO A 8 -9.27 17.42 11.92
CA PRO A 8 -7.88 17.84 11.77
C PRO A 8 -6.95 16.62 11.68
N VAL A 9 -5.78 16.83 11.10
CA VAL A 9 -4.75 15.77 10.98
C VAL A 9 -3.66 16.09 12.00
N PRO A 10 -3.50 15.25 13.05
CA PRO A 10 -2.42 15.45 14.02
C PRO A 10 -1.06 15.18 13.34
N ILE A 11 -0.11 16.08 13.55
CA ILE A 11 1.23 16.02 12.93
C ILE A 11 2.15 15.05 13.71
N GLY A 12 1.97 14.95 15.02
CA GLY A 12 2.81 14.12 15.87
C GLY A 12 4.29 14.54 15.85
N ALA A 13 5.17 13.60 15.51
CA ALA A 13 6.63 13.83 15.43
C ALA A 13 7.11 14.31 14.06
N ALA A 14 6.21 14.51 13.10
CA ALA A 14 6.57 15.00 11.77
C ALA A 14 6.77 16.52 11.75
N LYS A 15 7.66 16.98 10.88
CA LYS A 15 7.83 18.40 10.55
C LYS A 15 7.06 18.70 9.28
N VAL A 16 6.23 19.72 9.30
CA VAL A 16 5.39 20.08 8.15
C VAL A 16 5.68 21.50 7.74
N SER A 17 5.86 21.73 6.45
CA SER A 17 5.92 23.05 5.83
C SER A 17 4.87 23.14 4.72
N VAL A 18 4.18 24.25 4.68
CA VAL A 18 3.13 24.54 3.68
C VAL A 18 3.54 25.81 2.94
N SER A 19 3.74 25.72 1.63
CA SER A 19 4.09 26.85 0.77
C SER A 19 3.40 26.71 -0.59
N ASP A 20 2.68 27.72 -1.03
CA ASP A 20 2.08 27.85 -2.36
C ASP A 20 1.33 26.58 -2.86
N GLY A 21 0.54 25.95 -1.98
CA GLY A 21 -0.19 24.73 -2.29
C GLY A 21 0.67 23.45 -2.31
N LEU A 22 1.96 23.55 -1.98
CA LEU A 22 2.85 22.42 -1.79
C LEU A 22 2.99 22.14 -0.29
N VAL A 23 2.64 20.94 0.13
CA VAL A 23 2.81 20.47 1.51
C VAL A 23 3.97 19.48 1.53
N LYS A 24 5.01 19.81 2.30
CA LYS A 24 6.16 18.93 2.55
C LYS A 24 6.08 18.43 3.97
N ILE A 25 6.23 17.11 4.13
CA ILE A 25 6.18 16.43 5.42
C ILE A 25 7.46 15.63 5.59
N GLU A 26 8.20 15.91 6.63
CA GLU A 26 9.45 15.24 6.97
C GLU A 26 9.30 14.50 8.29
N GLY A 27 9.84 13.30 8.36
CA GLY A 27 9.85 12.48 9.58
C GLY A 27 10.99 11.49 9.60
N PRO A 28 11.05 10.65 10.64
CA PRO A 28 12.16 9.72 10.84
C PRO A 28 12.28 8.65 9.74
N LYS A 29 11.18 8.34 9.02
CA LYS A 29 11.17 7.33 7.96
C LYS A 29 11.39 7.89 6.56
N GLY A 30 11.33 9.22 6.40
CA GLY A 30 11.54 9.85 5.10
C GLY A 30 10.87 11.20 4.95
N LYS A 31 10.85 11.66 3.71
CA LYS A 31 10.25 12.93 3.31
C LYS A 31 9.26 12.67 2.19
N LEU A 32 8.10 13.31 2.27
CA LEU A 32 7.05 13.24 1.26
C LEU A 32 6.58 14.65 0.90
N GLU A 33 6.21 14.83 -0.36
CA GLU A 33 5.68 16.08 -0.88
C GLU A 33 4.34 15.83 -1.57
N LEU A 34 3.40 16.73 -1.37
CA LEU A 34 2.08 16.69 -2.01
C LEU A 34 1.72 18.07 -2.53
N ARG A 35 1.39 18.16 -3.81
CA ARG A 35 0.76 19.34 -4.38
C ARG A 35 -0.74 19.25 -4.18
N VAL A 36 -1.26 20.13 -3.37
CA VAL A 36 -2.69 20.21 -3.03
C VAL A 36 -3.46 20.81 -4.20
N HIS A 37 -4.68 20.35 -4.42
CA HIS A 37 -5.55 20.92 -5.47
C HIS A 37 -5.82 22.41 -5.19
N PRO A 38 -5.79 23.31 -6.20
CA PRO A 38 -5.93 24.75 -6.01
C PRO A 38 -7.20 25.19 -5.27
N ALA A 39 -8.29 24.43 -5.41
CA ALA A 39 -9.54 24.72 -4.69
C ALA A 39 -9.48 24.40 -3.19
N MET A 40 -8.45 23.73 -2.71
CA MET A 40 -8.33 23.35 -1.30
C MET A 40 -7.26 24.19 -0.63
N ASN A 41 -7.57 24.67 0.58
CA ASN A 41 -6.61 25.42 1.38
C ASN A 41 -6.19 24.59 2.60
N VAL A 42 -4.88 24.46 2.81
CA VAL A 42 -4.29 23.75 3.94
C VAL A 42 -3.61 24.74 4.86
N LYS A 43 -4.04 24.76 6.13
CA LYS A 43 -3.44 25.60 7.16
C LYS A 43 -2.78 24.74 8.21
N LEU A 44 -1.60 25.18 8.64
CA LEU A 44 -0.89 24.59 9.77
C LEU A 44 -1.29 25.35 11.04
N ASP A 45 -1.89 24.65 12.00
CA ASP A 45 -2.13 25.15 13.36
C ASP A 45 -0.93 24.75 14.22
N SER A 46 -0.06 25.72 14.47
CA SER A 46 1.18 25.48 15.22
C SER A 46 0.92 25.20 16.71
N ASP A 47 -0.14 25.80 17.27
CA ASP A 47 -0.48 25.66 18.69
C ASP A 47 -0.96 24.26 19.02
N LYS A 48 -1.79 23.71 18.14
CA LYS A 48 -2.35 22.34 18.29
C LYS A 48 -1.53 21.27 17.62
N LYS A 49 -0.52 21.66 16.82
CA LYS A 49 0.26 20.74 15.97
C LYS A 49 -0.64 19.88 15.07
N GLU A 50 -1.53 20.55 14.37
CA GLU A 50 -2.52 19.93 13.50
C GLU A 50 -2.55 20.59 12.13
N LEU A 51 -2.87 19.81 11.07
CA LEU A 51 -3.18 20.32 9.75
C LEU A 51 -4.70 20.39 9.58
N VAL A 52 -5.18 21.55 9.20
CA VAL A 52 -6.59 21.80 8.91
C VAL A 52 -6.75 22.05 7.41
N VAL A 53 -7.62 21.26 6.77
CA VAL A 53 -7.98 21.45 5.37
C VAL A 53 -9.30 22.19 5.30
N THR A 54 -9.38 23.24 4.49
CA THR A 54 -10.62 24.01 4.26
C THR A 54 -10.98 23.99 2.78
N ARG A 55 -12.29 24.08 2.48
CA ARG A 55 -12.85 24.15 1.14
C ARG A 55 -13.61 25.46 0.95
N PRO A 56 -13.74 25.98 -0.29
CA PRO A 56 -14.43 27.24 -0.56
C PRO A 56 -15.96 27.12 -0.39
N ASP A 57 -16.54 26.02 -0.82
CA ASP A 57 -17.99 25.82 -0.85
C ASP A 57 -18.39 24.36 -0.57
N ASP A 58 -19.72 24.09 -0.60
CA ASP A 58 -20.33 22.79 -0.35
C ASP A 58 -20.72 22.03 -1.63
N GLU A 59 -20.10 22.38 -2.76
CA GLU A 59 -20.28 21.61 -4.00
C GLU A 59 -19.82 20.16 -3.84
N ARG A 60 -20.44 19.27 -4.61
CA ARG A 60 -20.14 17.82 -4.58
C ARG A 60 -18.67 17.52 -4.83
N GLN A 61 -18.07 18.23 -5.80
CA GLN A 61 -16.66 18.06 -6.16
C GLN A 61 -15.73 18.52 -5.03
N ASN A 62 -16.00 19.71 -4.45
CA ASN A 62 -15.20 20.26 -3.35
C ASN A 62 -15.31 19.43 -2.07
N LYS A 63 -16.46 18.83 -1.80
CA LYS A 63 -16.62 17.83 -0.72
C LYS A 63 -15.74 16.59 -0.92
N ALA A 64 -15.67 16.09 -2.16
CA ALA A 64 -14.83 14.93 -2.50
C ALA A 64 -13.34 15.26 -2.38
N LEU A 65 -12.89 16.37 -2.96
CA LEU A 65 -11.51 16.85 -2.88
C LEU A 65 -11.06 17.14 -1.44
N HIS A 66 -11.93 17.73 -0.62
CA HIS A 66 -11.66 17.96 0.79
C HIS A 66 -11.36 16.68 1.56
N GLY A 67 -12.21 15.66 1.39
CA GLY A 67 -12.00 14.34 2.00
C GLY A 67 -10.76 13.62 1.50
N LEU A 68 -10.49 13.72 0.19
CA LEU A 68 -9.29 13.15 -0.45
C LEU A 68 -8.02 13.80 0.09
N THR A 69 -7.94 15.12 0.04
CA THR A 69 -6.75 15.88 0.50
C THR A 69 -6.44 15.58 1.96
N ARG A 70 -7.45 15.61 2.82
CA ARG A 70 -7.29 15.26 4.24
C ARG A 70 -6.75 13.84 4.43
N SER A 71 -7.28 12.88 3.68
CA SER A 71 -6.86 11.47 3.78
C SER A 71 -5.42 11.26 3.27
N LEU A 72 -5.03 11.95 2.19
CA LEU A 72 -3.66 11.93 1.69
C LEU A 72 -2.68 12.50 2.70
N LEU A 73 -2.98 13.66 3.28
CA LEU A 73 -2.14 14.28 4.32
C LEU A 73 -2.00 13.38 5.55
N SER A 74 -3.09 12.77 6.00
CA SER A 74 -3.07 11.81 7.11
C SER A 74 -2.18 10.60 6.81
N ASN A 75 -2.28 10.03 5.59
CA ASN A 75 -1.44 8.92 5.18
C ASN A 75 0.04 9.33 5.10
N MET A 76 0.34 10.55 4.64
CA MET A 76 1.72 11.03 4.59
C MET A 76 2.32 11.21 5.98
N VAL A 77 1.59 11.84 6.92
CA VAL A 77 2.06 11.99 8.30
C VAL A 77 2.33 10.62 8.94
N GLU A 78 1.37 9.70 8.84
CA GLU A 78 1.53 8.35 9.36
C GLU A 78 2.72 7.61 8.70
N GLY A 79 2.89 7.76 7.39
CA GLY A 79 3.95 7.13 6.63
C GLY A 79 5.35 7.63 6.98
N VAL A 80 5.54 8.92 7.18
CA VAL A 80 6.86 9.47 7.55
C VAL A 80 7.22 9.22 9.02
N VAL A 81 6.23 9.04 9.89
CA VAL A 81 6.44 8.73 11.33
C VAL A 81 6.61 7.24 11.56
N ASN A 82 5.64 6.44 11.18
CA ASN A 82 5.58 5.01 11.46
C ASN A 82 6.12 4.16 10.31
N GLY A 83 5.93 4.62 9.07
CA GLY A 83 6.16 3.84 7.85
C GLY A 83 5.02 2.87 7.57
N TYR A 84 4.91 2.46 6.32
CA TYR A 84 3.99 1.41 5.90
C TYR A 84 4.75 0.14 5.58
N ARG A 85 4.14 -1.00 5.91
CA ARG A 85 4.69 -2.32 5.60
C ARG A 85 3.59 -3.21 5.02
N LYS A 86 3.90 -3.89 3.90
CA LYS A 86 3.11 -4.97 3.33
C LYS A 86 3.97 -6.22 3.25
N SER A 87 3.44 -7.34 3.71
CA SER A 87 4.14 -8.62 3.67
C SER A 87 3.44 -9.56 2.70
N LEU A 88 4.21 -10.25 1.88
CA LEU A 88 3.74 -11.23 0.92
C LEU A 88 4.40 -12.58 1.21
N GLU A 89 3.71 -13.62 0.85
CA GLU A 89 4.15 -15.00 0.98
C GLU A 89 4.03 -15.71 -0.36
N ILE A 90 5.06 -16.45 -0.73
CA ILE A 90 5.11 -17.24 -1.94
C ILE A 90 4.83 -18.69 -1.56
N GLN A 91 3.83 -19.28 -2.18
CA GLN A 91 3.50 -20.69 -1.99
C GLN A 91 3.66 -21.49 -3.29
N GLY A 92 4.36 -22.59 -3.20
CA GLY A 92 4.59 -23.51 -4.33
C GLY A 92 5.95 -24.22 -4.23
N VAL A 93 6.01 -25.47 -4.65
CA VAL A 93 7.26 -26.23 -4.70
C VAL A 93 8.18 -25.61 -5.76
N GLY A 94 9.42 -25.29 -5.38
CA GLY A 94 10.40 -24.64 -6.26
C GLY A 94 10.16 -23.15 -6.52
N TYR A 95 9.13 -22.54 -5.89
CA TYR A 95 8.92 -21.09 -5.99
C TYR A 95 9.83 -20.36 -5.02
N LYS A 96 10.49 -19.30 -5.50
CA LYS A 96 11.41 -18.49 -4.70
C LYS A 96 11.46 -17.06 -5.18
N ALA A 97 11.85 -16.18 -4.30
CA ALA A 97 12.25 -14.82 -4.61
C ALA A 97 13.73 -14.61 -4.28
N ASP A 98 14.34 -13.63 -4.91
CA ASP A 98 15.70 -13.20 -4.67
C ASP A 98 15.81 -11.69 -4.92
N ILE A 99 16.63 -10.99 -4.14
CA ILE A 99 16.87 -9.56 -4.31
C ILE A 99 18.30 -9.37 -4.84
N LYS A 100 18.41 -8.74 -6.01
CA LYS A 100 19.68 -8.38 -6.63
C LYS A 100 19.75 -6.87 -6.81
N GLY A 101 20.44 -6.19 -5.89
CA GLY A 101 20.51 -4.73 -5.87
C GLY A 101 19.13 -4.08 -5.74
N GLN A 102 18.71 -3.33 -6.75
CA GLN A 102 17.38 -2.68 -6.80
C GLN A 102 16.34 -3.46 -7.61
N THR A 103 16.52 -4.77 -7.72
CA THR A 103 15.60 -5.61 -8.49
C THR A 103 15.18 -6.81 -7.67
N LEU A 104 13.88 -7.04 -7.57
CA LEU A 104 13.29 -8.24 -7.01
C LEU A 104 13.06 -9.26 -8.13
N THR A 105 13.70 -10.41 -8.03
CA THR A 105 13.57 -11.50 -9.01
C THR A 105 12.68 -12.60 -8.43
N LEU A 106 11.65 -12.98 -9.18
CA LEU A 106 10.66 -13.98 -8.78
C LEU A 106 10.73 -15.20 -9.70
N THR A 107 10.96 -16.37 -9.14
CA THR A 107 10.85 -17.65 -9.81
C THR A 107 9.58 -18.34 -9.33
N VAL A 108 8.50 -18.24 -10.10
CA VAL A 108 7.15 -18.63 -9.67
C VAL A 108 6.47 -19.56 -10.69
N GLY A 109 7.25 -20.52 -11.22
CA GLY A 109 6.76 -21.56 -12.13
C GLY A 109 6.52 -21.10 -13.57
N TYR A 110 7.18 -20.02 -13.99
CA TYR A 110 7.37 -19.67 -15.40
C TYR A 110 8.74 -20.16 -15.88
N ALA A 111 8.92 -20.34 -17.18
CA ALA A 111 10.19 -20.71 -17.77
C ALA A 111 11.30 -19.70 -17.44
N ASN A 112 10.95 -18.42 -17.43
CA ASN A 112 11.87 -17.34 -17.12
C ASN A 112 11.59 -16.76 -15.71
N ALA A 113 12.63 -16.36 -15.00
CA ALA A 113 12.51 -15.58 -13.79
C ALA A 113 12.04 -14.15 -14.13
N ILE A 114 11.07 -13.65 -13.39
CA ILE A 114 10.51 -12.31 -13.60
C ILE A 114 11.21 -11.31 -12.68
N ALA A 115 11.82 -10.30 -13.27
CA ALA A 115 12.53 -9.24 -12.58
C ALA A 115 11.63 -8.01 -12.45
N LEU A 116 11.42 -7.52 -11.23
CA LEU A 116 10.66 -6.31 -10.92
C LEU A 116 11.61 -5.25 -10.36
N PRO A 117 11.73 -4.07 -10.98
CA PRO A 117 12.51 -2.97 -10.42
C PRO A 117 11.84 -2.45 -9.15
N ILE A 118 12.62 -2.27 -8.10
CA ILE A 118 12.14 -1.70 -6.83
C ILE A 118 12.11 -0.18 -6.99
N PRO A 119 10.95 0.48 -6.80
CA PRO A 119 10.84 1.93 -6.95
C PRO A 119 11.61 2.65 -5.84
N THR A 120 12.12 3.85 -6.14
CA THR A 120 12.79 4.71 -5.17
C THR A 120 11.86 5.04 -4.00
N GLY A 121 12.38 4.95 -2.76
CA GLY A 121 11.59 5.17 -1.55
C GLY A 121 10.90 3.91 -1.01
N VAL A 122 11.03 2.77 -1.67
CA VAL A 122 10.56 1.47 -1.18
C VAL A 122 11.76 0.60 -0.81
N GLN A 123 11.69 0.00 0.35
CA GLN A 123 12.67 -0.99 0.83
C GLN A 123 12.02 -2.37 0.79
N VAL A 124 12.73 -3.33 0.22
CA VAL A 124 12.28 -4.72 0.17
C VAL A 124 13.25 -5.56 0.98
N THR A 125 12.72 -6.30 1.93
CA THR A 125 13.48 -7.26 2.73
C THR A 125 12.87 -8.65 2.60
N MET A 126 13.69 -9.68 2.74
CA MET A 126 13.23 -11.07 2.64
C MET A 126 13.45 -11.80 3.96
N GLU A 127 12.51 -12.64 4.31
CA GLU A 127 12.62 -13.62 5.39
C GLU A 127 12.60 -15.01 4.73
N GLY A 128 13.80 -15.59 4.54
CA GLY A 128 13.98 -16.78 3.73
C GLY A 128 13.73 -16.51 2.22
N ALA A 129 13.42 -17.56 1.47
CA ALA A 129 13.20 -17.48 0.02
C ALA A 129 11.72 -17.22 -0.37
N THR A 130 10.81 -17.21 0.58
CA THR A 130 9.37 -17.25 0.32
C THR A 130 8.58 -16.08 0.91
N LYS A 131 9.13 -15.37 1.89
CA LYS A 131 8.45 -14.21 2.48
C LYS A 131 9.13 -12.92 2.05
N ILE A 132 8.34 -11.99 1.56
CA ILE A 132 8.79 -10.68 1.07
C ILE A 132 8.10 -9.61 1.90
N HIS A 133 8.89 -8.68 2.44
CA HIS A 133 8.40 -7.53 3.17
C HIS A 133 8.73 -6.27 2.38
N VAL A 134 7.70 -5.52 2.06
CA VAL A 134 7.78 -4.25 1.33
C VAL A 134 7.48 -3.14 2.32
N ALA A 135 8.41 -2.24 2.53
CA ALA A 135 8.28 -1.13 3.49
C ALA A 135 8.65 0.21 2.84
N GLY A 136 8.06 1.29 3.32
CA GLY A 136 8.34 2.65 2.85
C GLY A 136 7.47 3.70 3.51
N PRO A 137 7.78 4.98 3.34
CA PRO A 137 6.98 6.08 3.86
C PRO A 137 5.71 6.34 3.05
N ASP A 138 5.70 6.04 1.75
CA ASP A 138 4.56 6.27 0.88
C ASP A 138 3.65 5.04 0.81
N LYS A 139 2.43 5.19 1.34
CA LYS A 139 1.39 4.15 1.31
C LYS A 139 1.05 3.68 -0.10
N GLN A 140 1.01 4.61 -1.05
CA GLN A 140 0.64 4.32 -2.43
C GLN A 140 1.72 3.50 -3.13
N LEU A 141 2.99 3.92 -3.03
CA LEU A 141 4.11 3.20 -3.64
C LEU A 141 4.28 1.80 -3.04
N VAL A 142 4.23 1.69 -1.71
CA VAL A 142 4.29 0.38 -1.01
C VAL A 142 3.14 -0.53 -1.43
N GLY A 143 1.92 0.01 -1.50
CA GLY A 143 0.74 -0.73 -1.91
C GLY A 143 0.78 -1.17 -3.37
N GLN A 144 1.21 -0.27 -4.26
CA GLN A 144 1.33 -0.54 -5.69
C GLN A 144 2.38 -1.62 -5.96
N PHE A 145 3.58 -1.46 -5.43
CA PHE A 145 4.64 -2.45 -5.61
C PHE A 145 4.26 -3.83 -5.06
N ALA A 146 3.66 -3.89 -3.87
CA ALA A 146 3.15 -5.15 -3.31
C ALA A 146 2.07 -5.79 -4.21
N SER A 147 1.19 -4.99 -4.80
CA SER A 147 0.19 -5.46 -5.76
C SER A 147 0.82 -5.99 -7.04
N ASP A 148 1.87 -5.34 -7.54
CA ASP A 148 2.57 -5.75 -8.76
C ASP A 148 3.31 -7.07 -8.52
N VAL A 149 3.97 -7.24 -7.38
CA VAL A 149 4.57 -8.53 -6.97
C VAL A 149 3.51 -9.64 -6.92
N ARG A 150 2.35 -9.39 -6.31
CA ARG A 150 1.26 -10.37 -6.25
C ARG A 150 0.66 -10.68 -7.64
N ARG A 151 0.63 -9.68 -8.53
CA ARG A 151 0.10 -9.82 -9.90
C ARG A 151 0.94 -10.73 -10.77
N VAL A 152 2.24 -10.85 -10.52
CA VAL A 152 3.14 -11.76 -11.26
C VAL A 152 2.59 -13.17 -11.30
N ARG A 153 2.16 -13.70 -10.16
CA ARG A 153 1.50 -15.01 -10.08
C ARG A 153 0.44 -14.99 -8.99
N LYS A 154 -0.78 -14.68 -9.36
CA LYS A 154 -1.92 -14.71 -8.42
C LYS A 154 -2.10 -16.14 -7.88
N PRO A 155 -2.55 -16.30 -6.62
CA PRO A 155 -2.79 -17.61 -6.04
C PRO A 155 -3.84 -18.37 -6.85
N GLU A 156 -3.52 -19.63 -7.16
CA GLU A 156 -4.38 -20.54 -7.91
C GLU A 156 -5.54 -21.02 -7.00
N PRO A 157 -6.76 -21.17 -7.56
CA PRO A 157 -7.92 -21.54 -6.75
C PRO A 157 -8.00 -23.01 -6.35
N TYR A 158 -7.13 -23.90 -6.85
CA TYR A 158 -7.16 -25.34 -6.55
C TYR A 158 -6.14 -25.77 -5.49
N LYS A 159 -4.88 -25.41 -5.67
CA LYS A 159 -3.77 -25.78 -4.77
C LYS A 159 -3.23 -24.57 -4.00
N GLY A 160 -3.71 -23.37 -4.27
CA GLY A 160 -3.28 -22.13 -3.61
C GLY A 160 -1.85 -21.69 -3.94
N LYS A 161 -1.23 -22.26 -5.00
CA LYS A 161 0.12 -21.89 -5.43
C LYS A 161 0.14 -20.49 -6.03
N GLY A 162 1.11 -19.68 -5.66
CA GLY A 162 1.28 -18.31 -6.15
C GLY A 162 1.77 -17.36 -5.05
N VAL A 163 1.72 -16.08 -5.34
CA VAL A 163 2.08 -14.99 -4.41
C VAL A 163 0.80 -14.43 -3.79
N ARG A 164 0.73 -14.41 -2.48
CA ARG A 164 -0.40 -13.85 -1.71
C ARG A 164 0.08 -12.89 -0.63
N TYR A 165 -0.79 -12.07 -0.11
CA TYR A 165 -0.49 -11.30 1.10
C TYR A 165 -0.39 -12.22 2.30
N LEU A 166 0.46 -11.85 3.25
CA LEU A 166 0.55 -12.60 4.51
C LEU A 166 -0.80 -12.53 5.24
N GLY A 167 -1.36 -13.71 5.57
CA GLY A 167 -2.69 -13.82 6.16
C GLY A 167 -3.87 -13.76 5.17
N GLU A 168 -3.62 -13.69 3.86
CA GLU A 168 -4.68 -13.76 2.86
C GLU A 168 -5.26 -15.17 2.77
N VAL A 169 -6.56 -15.28 3.02
CA VAL A 169 -7.30 -16.55 2.85
C VAL A 169 -7.72 -16.71 1.40
N VAL A 170 -7.09 -17.65 0.71
CA VAL A 170 -7.44 -17.97 -0.69
C VAL A 170 -8.60 -18.95 -0.71
N LYS A 171 -9.70 -18.57 -1.41
CA LYS A 171 -10.84 -19.48 -1.60
C LYS A 171 -10.42 -20.63 -2.53
N ILE A 172 -10.33 -21.83 -1.99
CA ILE A 172 -9.99 -23.04 -2.73
C ILE A 172 -11.26 -23.69 -3.25
N LYS A 173 -11.27 -24.03 -4.54
CA LYS A 173 -12.37 -24.75 -5.18
C LYS A 173 -12.11 -26.25 -5.11
N PRO A 174 -13.13 -27.10 -4.88
CA PRO A 174 -12.98 -28.56 -4.98
C PRO A 174 -12.63 -28.96 -6.43
N GLY A 175 -11.67 -29.85 -6.58
CA GLY A 175 -11.31 -30.42 -7.89
C GLY A 175 -12.36 -31.43 -8.38
N LYS A 176 -12.23 -31.87 -9.64
CA LYS A 176 -13.16 -32.84 -10.28
C LYS A 176 -13.35 -34.15 -9.49
N ALA A 177 -12.32 -34.60 -8.78
CA ALA A 177 -12.40 -35.85 -7.98
C ALA A 177 -13.35 -35.75 -6.78
N PHE A 178 -13.64 -34.53 -6.28
CA PHE A 178 -14.55 -34.35 -5.14
C PHE A 178 -16.02 -34.25 -5.57
N ALA A 179 -16.28 -33.90 -6.82
CA ALA A 179 -17.66 -33.81 -7.35
C ALA A 179 -18.31 -35.19 -7.62
N GLY A 180 -17.49 -36.24 -7.74
CA GLY A 180 -17.97 -37.59 -8.04
C GLY A 180 -18.29 -38.50 -6.84
N THR A 181 -17.87 -38.08 -5.61
CA THR A 181 -18.05 -38.92 -4.40
C THR A 181 -19.33 -38.54 -3.60
N GLY A 182 -20.04 -37.51 -4.00
CA GLY A 182 -21.24 -37.00 -3.29
C GLY A 182 -22.58 -37.57 -3.76
N ALA A 183 -22.57 -38.53 -4.73
CA ALA A 183 -23.81 -39.03 -5.32
C ALA A 183 -24.09 -40.50 -5.03
N ALA A 184 -23.48 -41.08 -3.99
CA ALA A 184 -23.75 -42.46 -3.59
C ALA A 184 -23.88 -42.61 -2.07
N THR A 185 -24.97 -42.04 -1.52
CA THR A 185 -25.58 -42.59 -0.31
C THR A 185 -27.08 -42.30 -0.36
N LYS A 186 -27.83 -43.37 -0.58
CA LYS A 186 -29.26 -43.50 -0.29
C LYS A 186 -29.52 -43.16 1.16
#